data_e915aba1ff2d28ce3aeca721f84dc19b
#
_entry.id   e915aba1ff2d28ce3aeca721f84dc19b
#
_cell.length_a   1.000
_cell.length_b   1.000
_cell.length_c   1.000
_cell.angle_alpha   90.00
_cell.angle_beta   90.00
_cell.angle_gamma   90.00
#
_symmetry.space_group_name_H-M   'P 1'
#
loop_
_entity.id
_entity.type
_entity.pdbx_description
1 polymer ?
#
loop_
_entity_poly.entity_id
_entity_poly.type
_entity_poly.pdbx_seq_one_letter_code
_entity_poly.pdbx_strand_id
1 'polypeptide(L)'
;TCTVVFKTDGKNFSVPSSEIFSIQFEDLENKIYTDYMKMADGDPNKCLNGRLDAESYHGKKGVHFALGVLFGPFAIIGTALSNPTPERGKRTYMMSNNKDQFNDLEYLSCYKKKAKGQLIGAEALGWGAWILSVLVISGFQS
;
A
#
# COMPACT_ATOMS: atom_id res chain seq x y z
N THR A 1 -10.09 9.64 -13.42
CA THR A 1 -8.92 9.93 -12.57
C THR A 1 -9.18 11.28 -11.94
N CYS A 2 -9.38 11.33 -10.62
CA CYS A 2 -9.55 12.59 -9.92
C CYS A 2 -8.19 13.28 -9.79
N THR A 3 -8.13 14.56 -10.12
CA THR A 3 -6.94 15.40 -9.97
C THR A 3 -7.27 16.56 -9.04
N VAL A 4 -6.38 16.85 -8.12
CA VAL A 4 -6.48 18.04 -7.27
C VAL A 4 -5.63 19.14 -7.88
N VAL A 5 -6.22 20.30 -8.10
CA VAL A 5 -5.54 21.48 -8.62
C VAL A 5 -5.38 22.46 -7.47
N PHE A 6 -4.15 22.86 -7.20
CA PHE A 6 -3.85 23.91 -6.22
C PHE A 6 -2.98 24.99 -6.84
N LYS A 7 -3.05 26.18 -6.26
CA LYS A 7 -2.33 27.35 -6.74
C LYS A 7 -1.31 27.78 -5.70
N THR A 8 -0.05 27.87 -6.12
CA THR A 8 1.01 28.45 -5.29
C THR A 8 1.86 29.39 -6.17
N ASP A 9 2.28 30.53 -5.63
CA ASP A 9 3.07 31.55 -6.33
C ASP A 9 2.52 31.95 -7.71
N GLY A 10 1.20 32.02 -7.83
CA GLY A 10 0.51 32.37 -9.07
C GLY A 10 0.46 31.28 -10.14
N LYS A 11 1.06 30.11 -9.89
CA LYS A 11 1.05 28.96 -10.80
C LYS A 11 0.06 27.89 -10.33
N ASN A 12 -0.62 27.26 -11.27
CA ASN A 12 -1.50 26.13 -10.99
C ASN A 12 -0.69 24.83 -11.09
N PHE A 13 -0.82 23.99 -10.07
CA PHE A 13 -0.26 22.65 -10.04
C PHE A 13 -1.41 21.64 -10.04
N SER A 14 -1.25 20.56 -10.79
CA SER A 14 -2.23 19.48 -10.87
C SER A 14 -1.55 18.20 -10.41
N VAL A 15 -2.07 17.61 -9.35
CA VAL A 15 -1.54 16.37 -8.77
C VAL A 15 -2.62 15.29 -8.82
N PRO A 16 -2.32 14.09 -9.35
CA PRO A 16 -3.23 12.96 -9.27
C PRO A 16 -3.57 12.63 -7.81
N SER A 17 -4.84 12.37 -7.52
CA SER A 17 -5.27 12.01 -6.16
C SER A 17 -4.55 10.79 -5.58
N SER A 18 -4.01 9.92 -6.44
CA SER A 18 -3.21 8.76 -6.04
C SER A 18 -1.83 9.11 -5.47
N GLU A 19 -1.34 10.32 -5.70
CA GLU A 19 -0.03 10.80 -5.23
C GLU A 19 -0.16 11.70 -4.00
N ILE A 20 -1.39 12.04 -3.61
CA ILE A 20 -1.64 12.88 -2.43
C ILE A 20 -1.61 12.00 -1.18
N PHE A 21 -0.67 12.29 -0.28
CA PHE A 21 -0.52 11.56 0.98
C PHE A 21 -1.40 12.11 2.10
N SER A 22 -1.58 13.42 2.15
CA SER A 22 -2.47 14.08 3.09
C SER A 22 -2.79 15.48 2.60
N ILE A 23 -3.98 15.96 2.94
CA ILE A 23 -4.38 17.35 2.74
C ILE A 23 -4.70 17.90 4.11
N GLN A 24 -3.95 18.94 4.52
CA GLN A 24 -4.24 19.71 5.72
C GLN A 24 -4.87 21.04 5.30
N PHE A 25 -6.01 21.34 5.88
CA PHE A 25 -6.68 22.62 5.68
C PHE A 25 -6.49 23.45 6.95
N GLU A 26 -5.94 24.64 6.82
CA GLU A 26 -5.83 25.59 7.94
C GLU A 26 -7.19 26.16 8.34
N ASP A 27 -8.10 26.27 7.37
CA ASP A 27 -9.45 26.75 7.56
C ASP A 27 -10.47 25.63 7.26
N LEU A 28 -11.09 25.11 8.31
CA LEU A 28 -12.10 24.05 8.22
C LEU A 28 -13.45 24.54 7.63
N GLU A 29 -13.66 25.84 7.56
CA GLU A 29 -14.83 26.45 6.91
C GLU A 29 -14.62 26.64 5.40
N ASN A 30 -13.42 26.32 4.90
CA ASN A 30 -13.14 26.42 3.48
C ASN A 30 -14.11 25.55 2.66
N LYS A 31 -14.72 26.18 1.65
CA LYS A 31 -15.69 25.51 0.78
C LYS A 31 -15.11 24.25 0.11
N ILE A 32 -13.83 24.28 -0.27
CA ILE A 32 -13.14 23.15 -0.90
C ILE A 32 -13.09 21.96 0.09
N TYR A 33 -12.78 22.22 1.36
CA TYR A 33 -12.78 21.20 2.40
C TYR A 33 -14.18 20.62 2.61
N THR A 34 -15.20 21.48 2.74
CA THR A 34 -16.58 21.02 2.94
C THR A 34 -17.13 20.26 1.74
N ASP A 35 -16.79 20.64 0.52
CA ASP A 35 -17.18 19.91 -0.70
C ASP A 35 -16.43 18.57 -0.80
N TYR A 36 -15.15 18.55 -0.43
CA TYR A 36 -14.36 17.32 -0.37
C TYR A 36 -14.90 16.34 0.67
N MET A 37 -15.28 16.82 1.86
CA MET A 37 -15.90 16.00 2.91
C MET A 37 -17.27 15.45 2.50
N LYS A 38 -18.04 16.18 1.70
CA LYS A 38 -19.33 15.71 1.16
C LYS A 38 -19.15 14.64 0.07
N MET A 39 -18.08 14.73 -0.72
CA MET A 39 -17.77 13.73 -1.76
C MET A 39 -17.17 12.45 -1.17
N ALA A 40 -16.44 12.58 -0.10
CA ALA A 40 -15.80 11.47 0.59
C ALA A 40 -16.72 10.97 1.70
N ASP A 41 -17.67 10.13 1.42
CA ASP A 41 -18.64 9.54 2.34
C ASP A 41 -18.02 9.17 3.73
N GLY A 42 -17.78 10.18 4.57
CA GLY A 42 -17.09 10.08 5.86
C GLY A 42 -15.62 10.58 5.82
N ASP A 43 -14.67 9.79 6.29
CA ASP A 43 -13.25 10.15 6.35
C ASP A 43 -12.62 10.20 4.94
N PRO A 44 -12.20 11.37 4.45
CA PRO A 44 -11.59 11.53 3.12
C PRO A 44 -10.24 10.81 2.99
N ASN A 45 -9.66 10.38 4.11
CA ASN A 45 -8.37 9.70 4.16
C ASN A 45 -8.48 8.17 4.20
N LYS A 46 -9.66 7.58 3.98
CA LYS A 46 -9.87 6.13 4.06
C LYS A 46 -8.85 5.34 3.24
N CYS A 47 -8.63 5.73 2.00
CA CYS A 47 -7.62 5.10 1.17
C CYS A 47 -6.19 5.25 1.73
N LEU A 48 -5.85 6.44 2.21
CA LEU A 48 -4.56 6.71 2.84
C LEU A 48 -4.39 5.87 4.12
N ASN A 49 -5.41 5.85 4.99
CA ASN A 49 -5.42 5.05 6.21
C ASN A 49 -5.19 3.56 5.90
N GLY A 50 -5.90 3.03 4.89
CA GLY A 50 -5.71 1.66 4.44
C GLY A 50 -4.28 1.37 3.95
N ARG A 51 -3.67 2.29 3.21
CA ARG A 51 -2.28 2.15 2.75
C ARG A 51 -1.28 2.21 3.90
N LEU A 52 -1.43 3.16 4.83
CA LEU A 52 -0.55 3.31 5.99
C LEU A 52 -0.63 2.10 6.92
N ASP A 53 -1.83 1.59 7.17
CA ASP A 53 -2.03 0.41 7.99
C ASP A 53 -1.42 -0.85 7.35
N ALA A 54 -1.58 -1.01 6.04
CA ALA A 54 -0.93 -2.10 5.31
C ALA A 54 0.59 -1.99 5.36
N GLU A 55 1.14 -0.78 5.22
CA GLU A 55 2.58 -0.56 5.24
C GLU A 55 3.20 -0.84 6.61
N SER A 56 2.55 -0.33 7.66
CA SER A 56 3.07 -0.38 9.03
C SER A 56 2.81 -1.72 9.71
N TYR A 57 1.67 -2.34 9.45
CA TYR A 57 1.19 -3.43 10.29
C TYR A 57 0.93 -4.74 9.57
N HIS A 58 0.82 -4.80 8.24
CA HIS A 58 0.49 -6.06 7.55
C HIS A 58 1.53 -7.15 7.84
N GLY A 59 2.81 -6.81 7.92
CA GLY A 59 3.88 -7.73 8.31
C GLY A 59 4.17 -8.82 7.28
N LYS A 60 4.77 -9.94 7.75
CA LYS A 60 5.07 -11.16 6.97
C LYS A 60 6.07 -11.00 5.82
N LYS A 61 6.70 -9.85 5.63
CA LYS A 61 7.67 -9.61 4.55
C LYS A 61 8.81 -10.64 4.54
N GLY A 62 9.33 -11.02 5.72
CA GLY A 62 10.39 -12.03 5.85
C GLY A 62 9.96 -13.41 5.37
N VAL A 63 8.73 -13.82 5.69
CA VAL A 63 8.17 -15.11 5.21
C VAL A 63 8.04 -15.11 3.71
N HIS A 64 7.52 -14.03 3.12
CA HIS A 64 7.37 -13.89 1.66
C HIS A 64 8.72 -13.78 0.95
N PHE A 65 9.73 -13.18 1.57
CA PHE A 65 11.09 -13.24 1.06
C PHE A 65 11.60 -14.67 0.96
N ALA A 66 11.43 -15.48 2.04
CA ALA A 66 11.82 -16.89 2.04
C ALA A 66 11.02 -17.70 1.00
N LEU A 67 9.72 -17.43 0.83
CA LEU A 67 8.91 -18.05 -0.21
C LEU A 67 9.44 -17.70 -1.61
N GLY A 68 9.87 -16.46 -1.83
CA GLY A 68 10.51 -16.04 -3.09
C GLY A 68 11.80 -16.80 -3.38
N VAL A 69 12.65 -17.04 -2.37
CA VAL A 69 13.86 -17.86 -2.50
C VAL A 69 13.53 -19.31 -2.87
N LEU A 70 12.52 -19.92 -2.22
CA LEU A 70 12.20 -21.33 -2.39
C LEU A 70 11.35 -21.64 -3.62
N PHE A 71 10.39 -20.80 -3.94
CA PHE A 71 9.39 -21.05 -4.98
C PHE A 71 9.47 -20.07 -6.16
N GLY A 72 10.29 -19.03 -6.08
CA GLY A 72 10.51 -18.06 -7.15
C GLY A 72 9.21 -17.42 -7.67
N PRO A 73 8.98 -17.45 -9.00
CA PRO A 73 7.81 -16.81 -9.59
C PRO A 73 6.48 -17.43 -9.18
N PHE A 74 6.45 -18.69 -8.76
CA PHE A 74 5.22 -19.34 -8.27
C PHE A 74 4.71 -18.71 -6.99
N ALA A 75 5.60 -18.28 -6.09
CA ALA A 75 5.22 -17.54 -4.90
C ALA A 75 4.53 -16.22 -5.28
N ILE A 76 5.10 -15.46 -6.21
CA ILE A 76 4.57 -14.19 -6.71
C ILE A 76 3.16 -14.37 -7.28
N ILE A 77 2.93 -15.39 -8.10
CA ILE A 77 1.61 -15.70 -8.66
C ILE A 77 0.62 -16.01 -7.54
N GLY A 78 1.00 -16.86 -6.58
CA GLY A 78 0.16 -17.19 -5.42
C GLY A 78 -0.24 -15.95 -4.62
N THR A 79 0.71 -15.06 -4.35
CA THR A 79 0.45 -13.80 -3.63
C THR A 79 -0.41 -12.84 -4.44
N ALA A 80 -0.23 -12.76 -5.76
CA ALA A 80 -1.06 -11.92 -6.64
C ALA A 80 -2.54 -12.35 -6.62
N LEU A 81 -2.80 -13.65 -6.51
CA LEU A 81 -4.16 -14.22 -6.39
C LEU A 81 -4.71 -14.14 -4.96
N SER A 82 -3.88 -13.88 -3.95
CA SER A 82 -4.31 -13.79 -2.56
C SER A 82 -5.19 -12.56 -2.31
N ASN A 83 -5.95 -12.60 -1.22
CA ASN A 83 -6.80 -11.48 -0.81
C ASN A 83 -6.45 -11.06 0.64
N PRO A 84 -5.38 -10.29 0.83
CA PRO A 84 -5.00 -9.83 2.16
C PRO A 84 -6.05 -8.87 2.71
N THR A 85 -6.44 -9.10 3.97
CA THR A 85 -7.38 -8.22 4.69
C THR A 85 -6.75 -7.75 6.00
N PRO A 86 -7.16 -6.60 6.56
CA PRO A 86 -6.64 -6.11 7.83
C PRO A 86 -6.93 -7.08 8.98
N GLU A 87 -8.03 -7.80 8.95
CA GLU A 87 -8.43 -8.78 9.95
C GLU A 87 -7.51 -10.00 9.98
N ARG A 88 -7.05 -10.46 8.81
CA ARG A 88 -6.10 -11.57 8.69
C ARG A 88 -4.66 -11.16 9.02
N GLY A 89 -4.39 -9.88 8.97
CA GLY A 89 -3.16 -9.30 9.48
C GLY A 89 -3.25 -9.14 11.00
N LYS A 90 -2.90 -10.17 11.79
CA LYS A 90 -3.00 -10.15 13.25
C LYS A 90 -2.47 -8.83 13.86
N ARG A 91 -1.38 -8.32 13.33
CA ARG A 91 -0.76 -7.10 13.79
C ARG A 91 -1.57 -5.86 13.40
N THR A 92 -2.13 -5.82 12.18
CA THR A 92 -3.02 -4.73 11.74
C THR A 92 -4.27 -4.68 12.62
N TYR A 93 -4.90 -5.81 12.87
CA TYR A 93 -6.09 -5.89 13.72
C TYR A 93 -5.84 -5.36 15.13
N MET A 94 -4.66 -5.63 15.69
CA MET A 94 -4.33 -5.19 17.06
C MET A 94 -3.89 -3.73 17.13
N MET A 95 -3.14 -3.24 16.16
CA MET A 95 -2.40 -1.97 16.23
C MET A 95 -3.07 -0.81 15.49
N SER A 96 -3.94 -1.08 14.52
CA SER A 96 -4.62 -0.02 13.78
C SER A 96 -5.63 0.74 14.63
N ASN A 97 -5.64 2.06 14.45
CA ASN A 97 -6.65 2.94 15.04
C ASN A 97 -7.89 3.09 14.14
N ASN A 98 -7.86 2.54 12.91
CA ASN A 98 -8.90 2.69 11.89
C ASN A 98 -9.81 1.44 11.79
N LYS A 99 -10.09 0.79 12.92
CA LYS A 99 -10.85 -0.48 12.95
C LYS A 99 -12.29 -0.33 12.45
N ASP A 100 -12.87 0.84 12.62
CA ASP A 100 -14.17 1.25 12.11
C ASP A 100 -14.24 1.25 10.57
N GLN A 101 -13.09 1.47 9.91
CA GLN A 101 -12.97 1.50 8.45
C GLN A 101 -12.70 0.13 7.82
N PHE A 102 -12.48 -0.92 8.61
CA PHE A 102 -12.10 -2.25 8.08
C PHE A 102 -13.12 -2.87 7.12
N ASN A 103 -14.38 -2.46 7.20
CA ASN A 103 -15.46 -2.88 6.30
C ASN A 103 -15.70 -1.89 5.15
N ASP A 104 -15.00 -0.76 5.13
CA ASP A 104 -15.13 0.22 4.07
C ASP A 104 -14.43 -0.25 2.80
N LEU A 105 -15.12 -0.16 1.66
CA LEU A 105 -14.61 -0.66 0.38
C LEU A 105 -13.38 0.11 -0.13
N GLU A 106 -13.34 1.42 0.11
CA GLU A 106 -12.23 2.26 -0.31
C GLU A 106 -10.99 1.96 0.53
N TYR A 107 -11.13 1.93 1.85
CA TYR A 107 -10.07 1.51 2.76
C TYR A 107 -9.51 0.14 2.40
N LEU A 108 -10.40 -0.86 2.24
CA LEU A 108 -10.00 -2.24 1.90
C LEU A 108 -9.30 -2.35 0.57
N SER A 109 -9.77 -1.64 -0.46
CA SER A 109 -9.16 -1.63 -1.78
C SER A 109 -7.70 -1.15 -1.72
N CYS A 110 -7.49 -0.01 -1.06
CA CYS A 110 -6.17 0.59 -0.91
C CYS A 110 -5.26 -0.24 0.01
N TYR A 111 -5.78 -0.79 1.09
CA TYR A 111 -5.08 -1.72 1.97
C TYR A 111 -4.58 -2.95 1.21
N LYS A 112 -5.47 -3.63 0.48
CA LYS A 112 -5.15 -4.83 -0.30
C LYS A 112 -4.09 -4.57 -1.35
N LYS A 113 -4.21 -3.46 -2.08
CA LYS A 113 -3.24 -3.07 -3.11
C LYS A 113 -1.85 -2.87 -2.51
N LYS A 114 -1.77 -2.14 -1.40
CA LYS A 114 -0.49 -1.87 -0.73
C LYS A 114 0.10 -3.14 -0.10
N ALA A 115 -0.70 -3.93 0.61
CA ALA A 115 -0.27 -5.18 1.22
C ALA A 115 0.28 -6.16 0.17
N LYS A 116 -0.47 -6.41 -0.92
CA LYS A 116 0.00 -7.24 -2.03
C LYS A 116 1.32 -6.75 -2.61
N GLY A 117 1.42 -5.46 -2.91
CA GLY A 117 2.64 -4.88 -3.48
C GLY A 117 3.87 -5.13 -2.60
N GLN A 118 3.73 -5.02 -1.29
CA GLN A 118 4.83 -5.27 -0.35
C GLN A 118 5.24 -6.76 -0.30
N LEU A 119 4.26 -7.67 -0.32
CA LEU A 119 4.51 -9.10 -0.27
C LEU A 119 5.17 -9.58 -1.56
N ILE A 120 4.63 -9.17 -2.71
CA ILE A 120 5.22 -9.46 -4.03
C ILE A 120 6.63 -8.88 -4.16
N GLY A 121 6.84 -7.66 -3.68
CA GLY A 121 8.17 -7.06 -3.66
C GLY A 121 9.17 -7.86 -2.82
N ALA A 122 8.75 -8.38 -1.66
CA ALA A 122 9.59 -9.23 -0.83
C ALA A 122 9.92 -10.57 -1.53
N GLU A 123 8.95 -11.18 -2.20
CA GLU A 123 9.15 -12.43 -2.96
C GLU A 123 10.08 -12.21 -4.16
N ALA A 124 9.90 -11.11 -4.90
CA ALA A 124 10.77 -10.77 -6.02
C ALA A 124 12.22 -10.55 -5.57
N LEU A 125 12.42 -9.88 -4.43
CA LEU A 125 13.76 -9.73 -3.83
C LEU A 125 14.35 -11.08 -3.41
N GLY A 126 13.55 -11.98 -2.82
CA GLY A 126 14.00 -13.33 -2.45
C GLY A 126 14.42 -14.15 -3.66
N TRP A 127 13.63 -14.10 -4.74
CA TRP A 127 13.96 -14.79 -5.98
C TRP A 127 15.22 -14.20 -6.64
N GLY A 128 15.34 -12.87 -6.69
CA GLY A 128 16.55 -12.21 -7.19
C GLY A 128 17.81 -12.61 -6.41
N ALA A 129 17.72 -12.67 -5.08
CA ALA A 129 18.82 -13.10 -4.23
C ALA A 129 19.23 -14.57 -4.52
N TRP A 130 18.27 -15.47 -4.77
CA TRP A 130 18.55 -16.83 -5.17
C TRP A 130 19.28 -16.92 -6.49
N ILE A 131 18.80 -16.20 -7.54
CA ILE A 131 19.46 -16.16 -8.85
C ILE A 131 20.90 -15.66 -8.72
N LEU A 132 21.12 -14.56 -8.00
CA LEU A 132 22.45 -14.02 -7.77
C LEU A 132 23.37 -15.04 -7.09
N SER A 133 22.87 -15.77 -6.10
CA SER A 133 23.64 -16.81 -5.40
C SER A 133 24.07 -17.93 -6.34
N VAL A 134 23.18 -18.39 -7.23
CA VAL A 134 23.50 -19.42 -8.24
C VAL A 134 24.57 -18.91 -9.21
N LEU A 135 24.43 -17.68 -9.70
CA LEU A 135 25.41 -17.10 -10.64
C LEU A 135 26.80 -16.96 -10.02
N VAL A 136 26.87 -16.54 -8.75
CA VAL A 136 28.14 -16.44 -8.03
C VAL A 136 28.79 -17.81 -7.88
N ILE A 137 28.02 -18.83 -7.44
CA ILE A 137 28.55 -20.19 -7.24
C ILE A 137 29.04 -20.77 -8.57
N SER A 138 28.26 -20.63 -9.66
CA SER A 138 28.67 -21.13 -10.98
C SER A 138 29.88 -20.42 -11.56
N GLY A 139 30.02 -19.12 -11.31
CA GLY A 139 31.20 -18.35 -11.75
C GLY A 139 32.49 -18.72 -11.03
N PHE A 140 32.44 -19.26 -9.81
CA PHE A 140 33.61 -19.78 -9.09
C PHE A 140 34.08 -21.17 -9.56
N GLN A 141 33.27 -21.88 -10.36
CA GLN A 141 33.58 -23.22 -10.86
C GLN A 141 34.19 -23.22 -12.29
N SER A 142 34.32 -22.05 -12.88
CA SER A 142 34.97 -21.84 -14.21
C SER A 142 36.40 -21.37 -14.05
#